data_84e214de87ad4ff677b7f371e488b185
#
_entry.id   84e214de87ad4ff677b7f371e488b185
#
_cell.length_a   1.000
_cell.length_b   1.000
_cell.length_c   1.000
_cell.angle_alpha   90.00
_cell.angle_beta   90.00
_cell.angle_gamma   90.00
#
_symmetry.space_group_name_H-M   'P 1'
#
loop_
_entity.id
_entity.type
_entity.pdbx_description
1 polymer ?
#
loop_
_entity_poly.entity_id
_entity_poly.type
_entity_poly.pdbx_seq_one_letter_code
_entity_poly.pdbx_strand_id
1 'polypeptide(L)'
;MRIRIMQSIREHKSLWLLNLLFLTLYSLICFVNHANYRTYALDLGAYTRALYDYAHFRPSDGEVFRGVPEHILSDHLDLLLMFFSPLWWIFGEYTLLIVQLSAIHAGAFGVYRLAAQRGLSKPASLLSAAVFLAYFGVFSAVNFDYHSSVVA
;
A
#
# COMPACT_ATOMS: atom_id res chain seq x y z
N MET A 1 -25.56 13.55 5.14
CA MET A 1 -24.29 12.85 4.90
C MET A 1 -23.25 13.12 5.99
N ARG A 2 -22.91 14.36 6.32
CA ARG A 2 -21.91 14.72 7.37
C ARG A 2 -22.20 14.09 8.76
N ILE A 3 -23.46 14.12 9.24
CA ILE A 3 -23.81 13.60 10.57
C ILE A 3 -23.56 12.09 10.70
N ARG A 4 -23.87 11.27 9.69
CA ARG A 4 -23.62 9.82 9.68
C ARG A 4 -22.11 9.49 9.70
N ILE A 5 -21.29 10.28 9.00
CA ILE A 5 -19.83 10.10 8.98
C ILE A 5 -19.26 10.38 10.38
N MET A 6 -19.67 11.47 11.02
CA MET A 6 -19.20 11.83 12.36
C MET A 6 -19.63 10.80 13.43
N GLN A 7 -20.85 10.25 13.34
CA GLN A 7 -21.31 9.17 14.21
C GLN A 7 -20.47 7.91 14.01
N SER A 8 -20.23 7.48 12.77
CA SER A 8 -19.39 6.33 12.46
C SER A 8 -17.95 6.49 13.00
N ILE A 9 -17.37 7.68 12.88
CA ILE A 9 -16.02 7.98 13.41
C ILE A 9 -16.01 7.86 14.94
N ARG A 10 -17.04 8.37 15.63
CA ARG A 10 -17.17 8.26 17.10
C ARG A 10 -17.29 6.82 17.56
N GLU A 11 -18.10 6.01 16.88
CA GLU A 11 -18.33 4.60 17.21
C GLU A 11 -17.07 3.75 17.05
N HIS A 12 -16.19 4.09 16.09
CA HIS A 12 -14.97 3.37 15.77
C HIS A 12 -13.68 4.13 16.11
N LYS A 13 -13.75 5.07 17.08
CA LYS A 13 -12.61 5.92 17.46
C LYS A 13 -11.32 5.14 17.71
N SER A 14 -11.42 4.02 18.43
CA SER A 14 -10.26 3.18 18.75
C SER A 14 -9.62 2.56 17.49
N LEU A 15 -10.43 2.15 16.50
CA LEU A 15 -9.94 1.65 15.22
C LEU A 15 -9.25 2.74 14.41
N TRP A 16 -9.79 3.95 14.38
CA TRP A 16 -9.15 5.08 13.72
C TRP A 16 -7.82 5.45 14.37
N LEU A 17 -7.75 5.47 15.71
CA LEU A 17 -6.51 5.74 16.43
C LEU A 17 -5.46 4.66 16.19
N LEU A 18 -5.86 3.38 16.18
CA LEU A 18 -4.97 2.27 15.84
C LEU A 18 -4.41 2.42 14.43
N ASN A 19 -5.28 2.67 13.44
CA ASN A 19 -4.85 2.88 12.06
C ASN A 19 -3.93 4.10 11.94
N LEU A 20 -4.24 5.22 12.58
CA LEU A 20 -3.39 6.41 12.56
C LEU A 20 -2.00 6.14 13.14
N LEU A 21 -1.91 5.40 14.25
CA LEU A 21 -0.64 5.00 14.84
C LEU A 21 0.21 4.21 13.85
N PHE A 22 -0.34 3.13 13.27
CA PHE A 22 0.41 2.30 12.33
C PHE A 22 0.68 3.02 11.01
N LEU A 23 -0.25 3.85 10.52
CA LEU A 23 -0.02 4.69 9.35
C LEU A 23 1.18 5.62 9.54
N THR A 24 1.27 6.27 10.70
CA THR A 24 2.41 7.12 11.02
C THR A 24 3.71 6.33 11.07
N LEU A 25 3.75 5.19 11.78
CA LEU A 25 4.93 4.35 11.88
C LEU A 25 5.38 3.82 10.51
N TYR A 26 4.45 3.30 9.72
CA TYR A 26 4.75 2.73 8.41
C TYR A 26 5.11 3.79 7.37
N SER A 27 4.47 4.96 7.40
CA SER A 27 4.86 6.09 6.57
C SER A 27 6.28 6.56 6.86
N LEU A 28 6.65 6.64 8.13
CA LEU A 28 8.03 6.99 8.52
C LEU A 28 9.03 5.97 7.97
N ILE A 29 8.74 4.67 8.09
CA ILE A 29 9.63 3.61 7.55
C ILE A 29 9.75 3.75 6.03
N CYS A 30 8.62 3.72 5.30
CA CYS A 30 8.62 3.77 3.84
C CYS A 30 9.27 5.04 3.30
N PHE A 31 8.82 6.20 3.76
CA PHE A 31 9.23 7.48 3.16
C PHE A 31 10.64 7.87 3.55
N VAL A 32 11.07 7.57 4.79
CA VAL A 32 12.46 7.82 5.20
C VAL A 32 13.42 6.90 4.45
N ASN A 33 13.06 5.61 4.25
CA ASN A 33 13.87 4.71 3.45
C ASN A 33 13.98 5.20 2.01
N HIS A 34 12.87 5.56 1.40
CA HIS A 34 12.85 6.06 0.02
C HIS A 34 13.65 7.37 -0.12
N ALA A 35 13.42 8.35 0.75
CA ALA A 35 14.14 9.63 0.74
C ALA A 35 15.66 9.48 0.97
N ASN A 36 16.10 8.40 1.62
CA ASN A 36 17.53 8.11 1.84
C ASN A 36 18.10 7.09 0.83
N TYR A 37 17.42 6.85 -0.29
CA TYR A 37 17.86 5.91 -1.35
C TYR A 37 18.13 4.50 -0.82
N ARG A 38 17.35 4.03 0.16
CA ARG A 38 17.44 2.68 0.73
C ARG A 38 16.47 1.69 0.11
N THR A 39 15.80 2.09 -0.96
CA THR A 39 14.87 1.28 -1.73
C THR A 39 15.58 0.60 -2.90
N TYR A 40 15.06 -0.53 -3.36
CA TYR A 40 15.74 -1.37 -4.35
C TYR A 40 15.34 -0.97 -5.78
N ALA A 41 16.35 -0.85 -6.65
CA ALA A 41 16.15 -0.47 -8.05
C ALA A 41 15.39 -1.55 -8.85
N LEU A 42 15.60 -2.84 -8.50
CA LEU A 42 14.96 -3.97 -9.21
C LEU A 42 13.47 -4.08 -8.91
N ASP A 43 13.06 -3.74 -7.71
CA ASP A 43 11.65 -3.79 -7.30
C ASP A 43 10.97 -2.42 -7.47
N LEU A 44 11.05 -1.55 -6.47
CA LEU A 44 10.37 -0.27 -6.51
C LEU A 44 10.81 0.59 -7.70
N GLY A 45 12.09 0.61 -8.05
CA GLY A 45 12.60 1.43 -9.16
C GLY A 45 12.01 1.01 -10.52
N ALA A 46 11.95 -0.30 -10.79
CA ALA A 46 11.38 -0.83 -12.04
C ALA A 46 9.86 -0.55 -12.13
N TYR A 47 9.12 -0.80 -11.04
CA TYR A 47 7.69 -0.51 -10.99
C TYR A 47 7.37 0.99 -11.05
N THR A 48 8.17 1.83 -10.40
CA THR A 48 8.05 3.30 -10.46
C THR A 48 8.30 3.81 -11.86
N ARG A 49 9.30 3.26 -12.56
CA ARG A 49 9.56 3.59 -13.98
C ARG A 49 8.38 3.20 -14.85
N ALA A 50 7.85 1.99 -14.69
CA ALA A 50 6.67 1.54 -15.43
C ALA A 50 5.45 2.42 -15.17
N LEU A 51 5.21 2.79 -13.92
CA LEU A 51 4.13 3.70 -13.54
C LEU A 51 4.27 5.06 -14.24
N TYR A 52 5.49 5.61 -14.27
CA TYR A 52 5.79 6.84 -14.99
C TYR A 52 5.48 6.72 -16.49
N ASP A 53 5.97 5.65 -17.13
CA ASP A 53 5.76 5.44 -18.57
C ASP A 53 4.27 5.33 -18.90
N TYR A 54 3.50 4.56 -18.12
CA TYR A 54 2.05 4.45 -18.29
C TYR A 54 1.30 5.77 -18.04
N ALA A 55 1.73 6.57 -17.06
CA ALA A 55 1.18 7.90 -16.83
C ALA A 55 1.39 8.85 -18.02
N HIS A 56 2.41 8.57 -18.85
CA HIS A 56 2.72 9.33 -20.06
C HIS A 56 2.30 8.61 -21.35
N PHE A 57 1.46 7.57 -21.24
CA PHE A 57 0.97 6.76 -22.36
C PHE A 57 2.10 6.15 -23.21
N ARG A 58 3.19 5.70 -22.54
CA ARG A 58 4.33 5.04 -23.17
C ARG A 58 4.36 3.57 -22.77
N PRO A 59 4.85 2.67 -23.65
CA PRO A 59 5.19 1.33 -23.23
C PRO A 59 6.33 1.38 -22.23
N SER A 60 6.33 0.50 -21.24
CA SER A 60 7.43 0.41 -20.27
C SER A 60 8.37 -0.71 -20.68
N ASP A 61 9.37 -0.34 -21.48
CA ASP A 61 10.44 -1.22 -21.91
C ASP A 61 11.71 -0.83 -21.13
N GLY A 62 12.35 -1.79 -20.49
CA GLY A 62 13.55 -1.53 -19.69
C GLY A 62 14.53 -2.70 -19.72
N GLU A 63 15.80 -2.39 -19.54
CA GLU A 63 16.91 -3.37 -19.50
C GLU A 63 17.19 -3.86 -18.06
N VAL A 64 16.32 -3.53 -17.11
CA VAL A 64 16.61 -3.64 -15.67
C VAL A 64 16.83 -5.10 -15.25
N PHE A 65 16.07 -6.04 -15.84
CA PHE A 65 16.08 -7.44 -15.37
C PHE A 65 17.08 -8.32 -16.12
N ARG A 66 17.28 -8.14 -17.42
CA ARG A 66 18.09 -9.06 -18.26
C ARG A 66 19.14 -8.38 -19.12
N GLY A 67 19.32 -7.08 -19.00
CA GLY A 67 20.26 -6.32 -19.84
C GLY A 67 19.84 -6.22 -21.30
N VAL A 68 18.61 -6.58 -21.62
CA VAL A 68 17.97 -6.39 -22.94
C VAL A 68 16.62 -5.71 -22.72
N PRO A 69 16.16 -4.89 -23.68
CA PRO A 69 14.85 -4.26 -23.57
C PRO A 69 13.74 -5.30 -23.48
N GLU A 70 13.04 -5.35 -22.35
CA GLU A 70 11.86 -6.19 -22.15
C GLU A 70 10.74 -5.34 -21.57
N HIS A 71 9.51 -5.65 -21.99
CA HIS A 71 8.35 -4.99 -21.43
C HIS A 71 8.11 -5.50 -19.99
N ILE A 72 7.84 -4.61 -19.04
CA ILE A 72 7.67 -4.99 -17.62
C ILE A 72 6.62 -6.08 -17.41
N LEU A 73 5.57 -6.11 -18.23
CA LEU A 73 4.52 -7.14 -18.14
C LEU A 73 4.98 -8.53 -18.59
N SER A 74 6.17 -8.67 -19.22
CA SER A 74 6.73 -10.00 -19.54
C SER A 74 7.35 -10.66 -18.33
N ASP A 75 7.76 -9.89 -17.33
CA ASP A 75 8.23 -10.40 -16.04
C ASP A 75 7.03 -10.74 -15.12
N HIS A 76 6.18 -9.75 -14.86
CA HIS A 76 4.96 -9.93 -14.05
C HIS A 76 3.79 -9.21 -14.73
N LEU A 77 2.68 -9.94 -14.96
CA LEU A 77 1.45 -9.37 -15.52
C LEU A 77 0.74 -8.51 -14.46
N ASP A 78 1.34 -7.40 -14.07
CA ASP A 78 0.81 -6.48 -13.08
C ASP A 78 0.06 -5.32 -13.72
N LEU A 79 -1.23 -5.55 -14.02
CA LEU A 79 -2.12 -4.52 -14.58
C LEU A 79 -2.47 -3.41 -13.58
N LEU A 80 -2.23 -3.60 -12.28
CA LEU A 80 -2.48 -2.60 -11.25
C LEU A 80 -1.63 -1.34 -11.47
N LEU A 81 -0.44 -1.48 -12.05
CA LEU A 81 0.41 -0.34 -12.39
C LEU A 81 -0.28 0.61 -13.37
N MET A 82 -0.95 0.07 -14.39
CA MET A 82 -1.72 0.89 -15.34
C MET A 82 -2.90 1.57 -14.64
N PHE A 83 -3.58 0.86 -13.74
CA PHE A 83 -4.71 1.41 -13.00
C PHE A 83 -4.28 2.57 -12.07
N PHE A 84 -3.12 2.45 -11.43
CA PHE A 84 -2.60 3.48 -10.52
C PHE A 84 -1.80 4.57 -11.22
N SER A 85 -1.47 4.44 -12.50
CA SER A 85 -0.63 5.40 -13.23
C SER A 85 -1.16 6.85 -13.21
N PRO A 86 -2.49 7.16 -13.19
CA PRO A 86 -2.94 8.54 -13.07
C PRO A 86 -2.54 9.22 -11.75
N LEU A 87 -2.32 8.44 -10.69
CA LEU A 87 -1.88 8.98 -9.39
C LEU A 87 -0.44 9.50 -9.43
N TRP A 88 0.35 9.10 -10.43
CA TRP A 88 1.70 9.64 -10.65
C TRP A 88 1.72 11.17 -10.70
N TRP A 89 0.73 11.77 -11.36
CA TRP A 89 0.64 13.23 -11.50
C TRP A 89 0.41 13.98 -10.18
N ILE A 90 0.02 13.25 -9.12
CA ILE A 90 -0.23 13.82 -7.79
C ILE A 90 0.93 13.50 -6.85
N PHE A 91 1.39 12.25 -6.82
CA PHE A 91 2.31 11.71 -5.81
C PHE A 91 3.71 11.38 -6.33
N GLY A 92 3.92 11.43 -7.66
CA GLY A 92 5.20 11.11 -8.28
C GLY A 92 5.72 9.72 -7.90
N GLU A 93 6.99 9.66 -7.59
CA GLU A 93 7.72 8.44 -7.19
C GLU A 93 7.19 7.77 -5.89
N TYR A 94 6.46 8.51 -5.06
CA TYR A 94 5.85 7.98 -3.83
C TYR A 94 4.52 7.25 -4.07
N THR A 95 3.97 7.26 -5.29
CA THR A 95 2.64 6.73 -5.62
C THR A 95 2.46 5.29 -5.13
N LEU A 96 3.39 4.40 -5.47
CA LEU A 96 3.26 2.98 -5.14
C LEU A 96 3.34 2.72 -3.64
N LEU A 97 4.18 3.45 -2.92
CA LEU A 97 4.27 3.37 -1.45
C LEU A 97 2.97 3.84 -0.80
N ILE A 98 2.37 4.92 -1.30
CA ILE A 98 1.08 5.44 -0.82
C ILE A 98 -0.05 4.44 -1.10
N VAL A 99 -0.08 3.84 -2.29
CA VAL A 99 -1.06 2.81 -2.67
C VAL A 99 -0.94 1.61 -1.75
N GLN A 100 0.27 1.09 -1.51
CA GLN A 100 0.49 -0.05 -0.62
C GLN A 100 0.06 0.25 0.81
N LEU A 101 0.45 1.39 1.38
CA LEU A 101 0.00 1.80 2.72
C LEU A 101 -1.52 1.92 2.78
N SER A 102 -2.14 2.49 1.77
CA SER A 102 -3.60 2.62 1.69
C SER A 102 -4.30 1.26 1.68
N ALA A 103 -3.78 0.29 0.91
CA ALA A 103 -4.30 -1.07 0.85
C ALA A 103 -4.18 -1.79 2.20
N ILE A 104 -3.03 -1.72 2.87
CA ILE A 104 -2.82 -2.30 4.21
C ILE A 104 -3.83 -1.74 5.21
N HIS A 105 -4.01 -0.44 5.24
CA HIS A 105 -4.94 0.19 6.18
C HIS A 105 -6.41 -0.09 5.84
N ALA A 106 -6.77 -0.17 4.56
CA ALA A 106 -8.09 -0.64 4.14
C ALA A 106 -8.31 -2.10 4.57
N GLY A 107 -7.29 -2.96 4.45
CA GLY A 107 -7.30 -4.33 4.95
C GLY A 107 -7.57 -4.43 6.45
N ALA A 108 -6.97 -3.57 7.27
CA ALA A 108 -7.22 -3.53 8.71
C ALA A 108 -8.69 -3.20 9.05
N PHE A 109 -9.32 -2.27 8.31
CA PHE A 109 -10.76 -2.01 8.43
C PHE A 109 -11.58 -3.22 8.00
N GLY A 110 -11.17 -3.92 6.94
CA GLY A 110 -11.79 -5.17 6.47
C GLY A 110 -11.76 -6.26 7.54
N VAL A 111 -10.59 -6.51 8.12
CA VAL A 111 -10.39 -7.49 9.21
C VAL A 111 -11.25 -7.16 10.41
N TYR A 112 -11.27 -5.92 10.86
CA TYR A 112 -12.12 -5.48 11.96
C TYR A 112 -13.61 -5.77 11.67
N ARG A 113 -14.09 -5.38 10.48
CA ARG A 113 -15.49 -5.58 10.07
C ARG A 113 -15.85 -7.06 9.99
N LEU A 114 -14.98 -7.87 9.40
CA LEU A 114 -15.19 -9.31 9.29
C LEU A 114 -15.28 -9.96 10.67
N ALA A 115 -14.39 -9.62 11.60
CA ALA A 115 -14.41 -10.10 12.98
C ALA A 115 -15.72 -9.73 13.67
N ALA A 116 -16.17 -8.48 13.55
CA ALA A 116 -17.43 -8.02 14.12
C ALA A 116 -18.65 -8.75 13.50
N GLN A 117 -18.67 -8.98 12.19
CA GLN A 117 -19.72 -9.74 11.50
C GLN A 117 -19.76 -11.22 11.93
N ARG A 118 -18.63 -11.78 12.34
CA ARG A 118 -18.54 -13.14 12.91
C ARG A 118 -18.93 -13.21 14.38
N GLY A 119 -19.44 -12.12 14.95
CA GLY A 119 -19.97 -12.08 16.33
C GLY A 119 -18.90 -11.82 17.39
N LEU A 120 -17.67 -11.44 17.02
CA LEU A 120 -16.67 -11.06 18.01
C LEU A 120 -17.04 -9.74 18.69
N SER A 121 -16.69 -9.64 19.98
CA SER A 121 -16.86 -8.40 20.72
C SER A 121 -16.02 -7.27 20.12
N LYS A 122 -16.39 -6.03 20.39
CA LYS A 122 -15.66 -4.85 19.89
C LYS A 122 -14.16 -4.86 20.25
N PRO A 123 -13.73 -5.20 21.49
CA PRO A 123 -12.31 -5.35 21.80
C PRO A 123 -11.63 -6.48 21.02
N ALA A 124 -12.28 -7.62 20.84
CA ALA A 124 -11.72 -8.74 20.08
C ALA A 124 -11.57 -8.41 18.59
N SER A 125 -12.52 -7.70 17.99
CA SER A 125 -12.43 -7.21 16.62
C SER A 125 -11.30 -6.18 16.45
N LEU A 126 -11.11 -5.30 17.44
CA LEU A 126 -9.99 -4.35 17.45
C LEU A 126 -8.64 -5.06 17.58
N LEU A 127 -8.57 -6.09 18.43
CA LEU A 127 -7.37 -6.92 18.56
C LEU A 127 -7.04 -7.64 17.24
N SER A 128 -8.04 -8.14 16.53
CA SER A 128 -7.84 -8.77 15.21
C SER A 128 -7.19 -7.80 14.20
N ALA A 129 -7.68 -6.55 14.16
CA ALA A 129 -7.07 -5.52 13.31
C ALA A 129 -5.65 -5.14 13.78
N ALA A 130 -5.41 -5.09 15.09
CA ALA A 130 -4.09 -4.81 15.64
C ALA A 130 -3.09 -5.92 15.30
N VAL A 131 -3.49 -7.19 15.42
CA VAL A 131 -2.67 -8.34 15.04
C VAL A 131 -2.36 -8.31 13.54
N PHE A 132 -3.34 -7.99 12.69
CA PHE A 132 -3.12 -7.83 11.25
C PHE A 132 -2.09 -6.74 10.96
N LEU A 133 -2.23 -5.54 11.53
CA LEU A 133 -1.29 -4.45 11.33
C LEU A 133 0.10 -4.75 11.91
N ALA A 134 0.18 -5.44 13.05
CA ALA A 134 1.45 -5.82 13.67
C ALA A 134 2.05 -7.12 13.11
N TYR A 135 1.40 -7.76 12.12
CA TYR A 135 1.87 -9.01 11.56
C TYR A 135 3.23 -8.82 10.88
N PHE A 136 4.16 -9.72 11.18
CA PHE A 136 5.54 -9.66 10.66
C PHE A 136 5.59 -9.53 9.13
N GLY A 137 4.73 -10.23 8.40
CA GLY A 137 4.67 -10.16 6.94
C GLY A 137 4.30 -8.77 6.43
N VAL A 138 3.36 -8.07 7.09
CA VAL A 138 2.99 -6.69 6.76
C VAL A 138 4.16 -5.74 7.03
N PHE A 139 4.78 -5.86 8.21
CA PHE A 139 5.96 -5.07 8.55
C PHE A 139 7.10 -5.30 7.55
N SER A 140 7.36 -6.55 7.19
CA SER A 140 8.41 -6.92 6.24
C SER A 140 8.17 -6.34 4.86
N ALA A 141 6.94 -6.40 4.36
CA ALA A 141 6.56 -5.83 3.08
C ALA A 141 6.73 -4.30 3.07
N VAL A 142 6.33 -3.62 4.15
CA VAL A 142 6.47 -2.16 4.29
C VAL A 142 7.94 -1.73 4.37
N ASN A 143 8.78 -2.54 5.03
CA ASN A 143 10.20 -2.22 5.22
C ASN A 143 11.05 -2.53 3.98
N PHE A 144 10.60 -3.47 3.15
CA PHE A 144 11.36 -3.87 1.96
C PHE A 144 11.11 -2.95 0.77
N ASP A 145 9.90 -2.71 0.35
CA ASP A 145 9.49 -1.77 -0.72
C ASP A 145 8.04 -2.02 -1.13
N TYR A 146 7.67 -1.66 -2.39
CA TYR A 146 6.36 -1.96 -2.95
C TYR A 146 6.26 -3.44 -3.39
N HIS A 147 5.16 -4.07 -3.00
CA HIS A 147 4.78 -5.40 -3.47
C HIS A 147 3.33 -5.39 -4.01
N SER A 148 3.17 -5.70 -5.29
CA SER A 148 1.84 -5.79 -5.91
C SER A 148 0.94 -6.82 -5.23
N SER A 149 1.50 -7.92 -4.73
CA SER A 149 0.78 -8.95 -3.96
C SER A 149 0.19 -8.46 -2.63
N VAL A 150 0.66 -7.34 -2.09
CA VAL A 150 0.10 -6.70 -0.88
C VAL A 150 -1.11 -5.84 -1.23
N VAL A 151 -1.18 -5.38 -2.47
CA VAL A 151 -2.22 -4.46 -2.97
C VAL A 151 -3.37 -5.21 -3.65
N ALA A 152 -3.09 -6.38 -4.22
CA ALA A 152 -4.08 -7.24 -4.88
C ALA A 152 -5.01 -7.93 -3.89
#